data_44437b1c000315dbe0dc3fc9f4eb819a
#
_entry.id   44437b1c000315dbe0dc3fc9f4eb819a
#
_cell.length_a   1.000
_cell.length_b   1.000
_cell.length_c   1.000
_cell.angle_alpha   90.00
_cell.angle_beta   90.00
_cell.angle_gamma   90.00
#
_symmetry.space_group_name_H-M   'P 1'
#
loop_
_entity.id
_entity.type
_entity.pdbx_description
1 polymer ?
#
loop_
_entity_poly.entity_id
_entity_poly.type
_entity_poly.pdbx_seq_one_letter_code
_entity_poly.pdbx_strand_id
1 'polypeptide(L)'
;MIVNEKTKTTLTTKDFYYDLPEELIAQEPIEPRDASRLLVLNREDGSREHKRFYDILDYLNEGDTLVINDSKVIPARLHGIRAGTGAVVEVVLLRQRGLDEWEVLTRPGKKAKVGTVLSFGDGLLTAEVVDIVEEGNRILRFSYDKSKGDIYTYLDKLGKMPLPPYITAPLKDRDRYQTVYANERGSAAAPTAGLHFTPELLDKIRAKGVDIVPVMLHVGLGTFRPVKVDDINDHVMHTEYFQVSEDAAARINRTKARGGRVIAVGTTSCRVLESASTPDGVLHAMHDDTGIFIYPGYTFKVVDALITNFHLPESTLLMLVSALSSREMMMDTYAEAIRERYRFFSFGDAMLIR
;
A
#
# COMPACT_ATOMS: atom_id res chain seq x y z
N MET A 1 -3.63 -19.64 -4.15
CA MET A 1 -3.30 -18.59 -5.16
C MET A 1 -4.58 -18.31 -5.94
N ILE A 2 -5.26 -17.20 -5.63
CA ILE A 2 -6.51 -16.83 -6.33
C ILE A 2 -6.10 -16.14 -7.63
N VAL A 3 -6.21 -16.90 -8.74
CA VAL A 3 -6.02 -16.36 -10.10
C VAL A 3 -7.40 -15.93 -10.57
N ASN A 4 -7.61 -14.61 -10.71
CA ASN A 4 -8.81 -14.09 -11.38
C ASN A 4 -8.83 -14.55 -12.84
N GLU A 5 -9.99 -14.98 -13.34
CA GLU A 5 -10.19 -15.10 -14.79
C GLU A 5 -9.96 -13.71 -15.41
N LYS A 6 -8.87 -13.56 -16.17
CA LYS A 6 -8.51 -12.30 -16.82
C LYS A 6 -9.55 -12.03 -17.93
N THR A 7 -10.37 -11.00 -17.74
CA THR A 7 -11.15 -10.42 -18.83
C THR A 7 -10.15 -9.82 -19.82
N LYS A 8 -10.02 -10.39 -21.01
CA LYS A 8 -9.09 -9.85 -22.02
C LYS A 8 -9.52 -8.44 -22.41
N THR A 9 -8.61 -7.49 -22.30
CA THR A 9 -8.78 -6.10 -22.73
C THR A 9 -7.83 -5.78 -23.88
N THR A 10 -8.12 -4.76 -24.65
CA THR A 10 -7.22 -4.19 -25.68
C THR A 10 -6.37 -3.05 -25.14
N LEU A 11 -6.47 -2.74 -23.82
CA LEU A 11 -5.74 -1.65 -23.20
C LEU A 11 -4.25 -1.98 -23.08
N THR A 12 -3.45 -0.97 -23.29
CA THR A 12 -2.00 -0.97 -23.10
C THR A 12 -1.60 -0.14 -21.90
N THR A 13 -0.40 -0.29 -21.42
CA THR A 13 0.17 0.54 -20.35
C THR A 13 0.13 2.02 -20.71
N LYS A 14 0.38 2.36 -21.99
CA LYS A 14 0.35 3.75 -22.52
C LYS A 14 -1.02 4.41 -22.45
N ASP A 15 -2.10 3.64 -22.43
CA ASP A 15 -3.46 4.17 -22.25
C ASP A 15 -3.65 4.84 -20.88
N PHE A 16 -2.75 4.60 -19.93
CA PHE A 16 -2.72 5.19 -18.59
C PHE A 16 -1.57 6.20 -18.41
N TYR A 17 -1.00 6.67 -19.53
CA TYR A 17 0.00 7.72 -19.49
C TYR A 17 -0.64 9.09 -19.31
N TYR A 18 -0.05 9.91 -18.46
CA TYR A 18 -0.31 11.34 -18.34
C TYR A 18 1.01 12.06 -18.00
N ASP A 19 1.13 13.32 -18.41
CA ASP A 19 2.29 14.12 -18.09
C ASP A 19 2.15 14.69 -16.68
N LEU A 20 3.05 14.30 -15.77
CA LEU A 20 3.06 14.75 -14.39
C LEU A 20 4.24 15.68 -14.16
N PRO A 21 4.00 16.98 -13.90
CA PRO A 21 5.05 17.90 -13.48
C PRO A 21 5.73 17.43 -12.18
N GLU A 22 7.05 17.34 -12.17
CA GLU A 22 7.83 16.80 -11.05
C GLU A 22 7.59 17.59 -9.74
N GLU A 23 7.36 18.90 -9.84
CA GLU A 23 7.06 19.75 -8.69
C GLU A 23 5.74 19.43 -7.98
N LEU A 24 4.83 18.65 -8.60
CA LEU A 24 3.61 18.19 -7.96
C LEU A 24 3.83 16.91 -7.13
N ILE A 25 4.98 16.26 -7.23
CA ILE A 25 5.32 15.08 -6.42
C ILE A 25 5.67 15.54 -5.01
N ALA A 26 4.79 15.24 -4.05
CA ALA A 26 4.94 15.68 -2.68
C ALA A 26 6.17 15.04 -2.00
N GLN A 27 7.08 15.86 -1.54
CA GLN A 27 8.29 15.43 -0.82
C GLN A 27 8.10 15.40 0.70
N GLU A 28 7.21 16.22 1.22
CA GLU A 28 6.90 16.33 2.66
C GLU A 28 5.39 16.22 2.91
N PRO A 29 4.99 15.57 4.03
CA PRO A 29 3.58 15.52 4.43
C PRO A 29 3.08 16.89 4.88
N ILE A 30 1.76 17.13 4.72
CA ILE A 30 1.11 18.33 5.22
C ILE A 30 0.76 18.21 6.71
N GLU A 31 0.71 19.32 7.44
CA GLU A 31 0.27 19.42 8.82
C GLU A 31 -0.91 20.41 8.96
N PRO A 32 -1.98 20.04 9.70
CA PRO A 32 -2.27 18.68 10.19
C PRO A 32 -2.58 17.72 9.03
N ARG A 33 -2.57 16.40 9.29
CA ARG A 33 -2.74 15.34 8.27
C ARG A 33 -3.99 15.53 7.42
N ASP A 34 -5.11 15.86 8.06
CA ASP A 34 -6.43 16.03 7.46
C ASP A 34 -6.65 17.38 6.77
N ALA A 35 -5.64 18.28 6.79
CA ALA A 35 -5.65 19.51 6.02
C ALA A 35 -5.24 19.32 4.54
N SER A 36 -4.84 18.13 4.12
CA SER A 36 -4.62 17.80 2.72
C SER A 36 -5.88 18.08 1.89
N ARG A 37 -5.72 18.33 0.60
CA ARG A 37 -6.87 18.51 -0.29
C ARG A 37 -7.54 17.16 -0.55
N LEU A 38 -8.84 17.21 -0.82
CA LEU A 38 -9.66 16.09 -1.23
C LEU A 38 -10.38 16.43 -2.53
N LEU A 39 -10.13 15.66 -3.58
CA LEU A 39 -10.93 15.69 -4.79
C LEU A 39 -12.00 14.61 -4.68
N VAL A 40 -13.27 15.00 -4.70
CA VAL A 40 -14.40 14.06 -4.66
C VAL A 40 -14.91 13.86 -6.08
N LEU A 41 -14.82 12.62 -6.57
CA LEU A 41 -15.31 12.21 -7.88
C LEU A 41 -16.61 11.41 -7.71
N ASN A 42 -17.69 11.91 -8.28
CA ASN A 42 -18.92 11.13 -8.46
C ASN A 42 -18.82 10.33 -9.77
N ARG A 43 -18.73 9.01 -9.67
CA ARG A 43 -18.56 8.13 -10.84
C ARG A 43 -19.84 7.94 -11.68
N GLU A 44 -21.00 8.37 -11.18
CA GLU A 44 -22.25 8.26 -11.93
C GLU A 44 -22.38 9.35 -13.00
N ASP A 45 -22.00 10.58 -12.66
CA ASP A 45 -22.13 11.74 -13.53
C ASP A 45 -20.81 12.43 -13.90
N GLY A 46 -19.70 11.98 -13.31
CA GLY A 46 -18.37 12.55 -13.53
C GLY A 46 -18.14 13.91 -12.86
N SER A 47 -19.06 14.38 -12.02
CA SER A 47 -18.89 15.64 -11.29
C SER A 47 -17.77 15.54 -10.26
N ARG A 48 -17.09 16.68 -10.06
CA ARG A 48 -15.93 16.78 -9.18
C ARG A 48 -16.09 17.95 -8.23
N GLU A 49 -15.72 17.72 -6.95
CA GLU A 49 -15.71 18.74 -5.92
C GLU A 49 -14.31 18.85 -5.31
N HIS A 50 -13.87 20.07 -5.00
CA HIS A 50 -12.59 20.35 -4.36
C HIS A 50 -12.82 20.72 -2.91
N LYS A 51 -12.30 19.88 -1.99
CA LYS A 51 -12.51 19.94 -0.54
C LYS A 51 -11.19 19.83 0.21
N ARG A 52 -11.29 19.78 1.54
CA ARG A 52 -10.21 19.33 2.43
C ARG A 52 -10.53 17.94 2.94
N PHE A 53 -9.50 17.20 3.37
CA PHE A 53 -9.71 15.82 3.78
C PHE A 53 -10.64 15.70 5.01
N TYR A 54 -10.62 16.66 5.93
CA TYR A 54 -11.55 16.67 7.06
C TYR A 54 -13.02 16.79 6.65
N ASP A 55 -13.32 17.29 5.43
CA ASP A 55 -14.69 17.32 4.87
C ASP A 55 -15.19 15.94 4.43
N ILE A 56 -14.36 14.88 4.54
CA ILE A 56 -14.77 13.49 4.23
C ILE A 56 -16.02 13.09 5.02
N LEU A 57 -16.23 13.69 6.19
CA LEU A 57 -17.41 13.49 7.03
C LEU A 57 -18.72 13.75 6.27
N ASP A 58 -18.74 14.71 5.35
CA ASP A 58 -19.96 15.08 4.60
C ASP A 58 -20.37 13.98 3.59
N TYR A 59 -19.44 13.08 3.26
CA TYR A 59 -19.63 12.01 2.27
C TYR A 59 -19.83 10.62 2.89
N LEU A 60 -19.75 10.51 4.21
CA LEU A 60 -20.00 9.29 4.97
C LEU A 60 -21.40 9.33 5.60
N ASN A 61 -22.09 8.20 5.62
CA ASN A 61 -23.42 8.07 6.21
C ASN A 61 -23.40 7.12 7.41
N GLU A 62 -24.33 7.29 8.34
CA GLU A 62 -24.60 6.30 9.36
C GLU A 62 -24.87 4.94 8.71
N GLY A 63 -24.24 3.88 9.25
CA GLY A 63 -24.35 2.52 8.70
C GLY A 63 -23.36 2.17 7.60
N ASP A 64 -22.55 3.12 7.11
CA ASP A 64 -21.40 2.82 6.25
C ASP A 64 -20.29 2.11 7.04
N THR A 65 -19.42 1.38 6.34
CA THR A 65 -18.18 0.83 6.90
C THR A 65 -16.97 1.40 6.16
N LEU A 66 -16.06 1.99 6.93
CA LEU A 66 -14.75 2.43 6.47
C LEU A 66 -13.72 1.31 6.73
N VAL A 67 -13.17 0.72 5.69
CA VAL A 67 -12.20 -0.38 5.81
C VAL A 67 -10.79 0.15 5.67
N ILE A 68 -9.99 -0.03 6.72
CA ILE A 68 -8.62 0.48 6.83
C ILE A 68 -7.61 -0.68 6.79
N ASN A 69 -6.43 -0.44 6.22
CA ASN A 69 -5.30 -1.35 6.34
C ASN A 69 -4.45 -0.92 7.53
N ASP A 70 -4.43 -1.72 8.61
CA ASP A 70 -3.72 -1.42 9.86
C ASP A 70 -2.27 -1.93 9.90
N SER A 71 -1.73 -2.34 8.76
CA SER A 71 -0.33 -2.77 8.67
C SER A 71 0.63 -1.65 9.10
N LYS A 72 1.67 -2.03 9.86
CA LYS A 72 2.70 -1.14 10.39
C LYS A 72 3.99 -1.31 9.62
N VAL A 73 4.52 -0.19 9.11
CA VAL A 73 5.81 -0.18 8.42
C VAL A 73 6.93 -0.48 9.42
N ILE A 74 7.79 -1.41 9.05
CA ILE A 74 9.00 -1.72 9.81
C ILE A 74 10.20 -0.93 9.25
N PRO A 75 11.23 -0.62 10.04
CA PRO A 75 12.47 -0.02 9.55
C PRO A 75 13.24 -1.04 8.70
N ALA A 76 12.71 -1.34 7.51
CA ALA A 76 13.12 -2.45 6.68
C ALA A 76 14.45 -2.23 5.95
N ARG A 77 15.02 -1.02 5.95
CA ARG A 77 16.27 -0.69 5.24
C ARG A 77 17.46 -0.74 6.17
N LEU A 78 18.38 -1.67 5.92
CA LEU A 78 19.60 -1.90 6.70
C LEU A 78 20.85 -1.69 5.84
N HIS A 79 21.97 -1.32 6.48
CA HIS A 79 23.29 -1.28 5.84
C HIS A 79 24.19 -2.26 6.56
N GLY A 80 24.51 -3.37 5.89
CA GLY A 80 25.38 -4.41 6.41
C GLY A 80 26.79 -4.30 5.87
N ILE A 81 27.74 -4.73 6.66
CA ILE A 81 29.16 -4.85 6.28
C ILE A 81 29.44 -6.33 6.00
N ARG A 82 29.90 -6.63 4.78
CA ARG A 82 30.29 -8.00 4.41
C ARG A 82 31.52 -8.45 5.18
N ALA A 83 31.37 -9.58 5.89
CA ALA A 83 32.47 -10.21 6.59
C ALA A 83 33.65 -10.50 5.64
N GLY A 84 34.88 -10.27 6.11
CA GLY A 84 36.13 -10.53 5.39
C GLY A 84 36.52 -9.48 4.34
N THR A 85 35.60 -8.64 3.83
CA THR A 85 35.93 -7.64 2.81
C THR A 85 35.64 -6.20 3.20
N GLY A 86 34.85 -5.96 4.25
CA GLY A 86 34.42 -4.63 4.68
C GLY A 86 33.45 -3.93 3.70
N ALA A 87 32.99 -4.61 2.67
CA ALA A 87 32.13 -4.01 1.66
C ALA A 87 30.70 -3.75 2.21
N VAL A 88 30.24 -2.53 2.02
CA VAL A 88 28.85 -2.16 2.40
C VAL A 88 27.85 -2.77 1.42
N VAL A 89 26.79 -3.34 1.98
CA VAL A 89 25.62 -3.88 1.26
C VAL A 89 24.35 -3.30 1.88
N GLU A 90 23.57 -2.58 1.08
CA GLU A 90 22.22 -2.20 1.47
C GLU A 90 21.31 -3.43 1.38
N VAL A 91 20.51 -3.64 2.41
CA VAL A 91 19.50 -4.69 2.51
C VAL A 91 18.15 -4.05 2.78
N VAL A 92 17.14 -4.41 2.00
CA VAL A 92 15.75 -3.98 2.23
C VAL A 92 14.89 -5.21 2.39
N LEU A 93 14.30 -5.37 3.58
CA LEU A 93 13.40 -6.48 3.88
C LEU A 93 12.12 -6.33 3.06
N LEU A 94 11.66 -7.43 2.44
CA LEU A 94 10.45 -7.47 1.63
C LEU A 94 9.36 -8.28 2.30
N ARG A 95 9.70 -9.51 2.70
CA ARG A 95 8.74 -10.48 3.22
C ARG A 95 9.41 -11.44 4.19
N GLN A 96 8.77 -11.70 5.32
CA GLN A 96 9.16 -12.74 6.24
C GLN A 96 8.79 -14.12 5.67
N ARG A 97 9.75 -15.04 5.61
CA ARG A 97 9.57 -16.42 5.11
C ARG A 97 9.55 -17.43 6.24
N GLY A 98 10.13 -17.08 7.39
CA GLY A 98 10.22 -17.91 8.59
C GLY A 98 10.56 -17.03 9.79
N LEU A 99 10.72 -17.63 10.98
CA LEU A 99 10.94 -16.91 12.23
C LEU A 99 12.09 -15.88 12.13
N ASP A 100 13.21 -16.29 11.52
CA ASP A 100 14.42 -15.48 11.38
C ASP A 100 14.85 -15.36 9.90
N GLU A 101 13.98 -15.77 8.95
CA GLU A 101 14.26 -15.74 7.52
C GLU A 101 13.42 -14.72 6.79
N TRP A 102 14.09 -13.91 5.98
CA TRP A 102 13.48 -12.83 5.22
C TRP A 102 13.93 -12.83 3.77
N GLU A 103 12.98 -12.67 2.88
CA GLU A 103 13.26 -12.28 1.51
C GLU A 103 13.61 -10.81 1.48
N VAL A 104 14.70 -10.46 0.78
CA VAL A 104 15.25 -9.11 0.78
C VAL A 104 15.77 -8.70 -0.59
N LEU A 105 15.73 -7.40 -0.85
CA LEU A 105 16.56 -6.78 -1.90
C LEU A 105 17.95 -6.49 -1.35
N THR A 106 18.98 -6.64 -2.19
CA THR A 106 20.37 -6.28 -1.82
C THR A 106 21.02 -5.41 -2.89
N ARG A 107 21.71 -4.36 -2.47
CA ARG A 107 22.51 -3.48 -3.35
C ARG A 107 23.92 -3.29 -2.81
N PRO A 108 24.95 -3.59 -3.61
CA PRO A 108 24.92 -4.28 -4.90
C PRO A 108 24.75 -5.80 -4.73
N GLY A 109 23.81 -6.40 -5.50
CA GLY A 109 23.48 -7.83 -5.39
C GLY A 109 24.67 -8.77 -5.61
N LYS A 110 25.65 -8.39 -6.46
CA LYS A 110 26.86 -9.18 -6.70
C LYS A 110 27.76 -9.39 -5.46
N LYS A 111 27.58 -8.58 -4.41
CA LYS A 111 28.30 -8.71 -3.15
C LYS A 111 27.59 -9.59 -2.12
N ALA A 112 26.32 -9.98 -2.39
CA ALA A 112 25.50 -10.82 -1.54
C ALA A 112 25.18 -12.16 -2.24
N LYS A 113 26.22 -13.02 -2.35
CA LYS A 113 26.10 -14.39 -2.87
C LYS A 113 25.71 -15.34 -1.73
N VAL A 114 25.16 -16.52 -2.04
CA VAL A 114 24.90 -17.58 -1.05
C VAL A 114 26.16 -17.84 -0.22
N GLY A 115 26.01 -17.99 1.09
CA GLY A 115 27.09 -18.13 2.08
C GLY A 115 27.74 -16.80 2.50
N THR A 116 27.32 -15.65 1.93
CA THR A 116 27.82 -14.35 2.40
C THR A 116 27.21 -14.01 3.75
N VAL A 117 28.08 -13.62 4.71
CA VAL A 117 27.64 -13.12 6.01
C VAL A 117 27.75 -11.59 6.03
N LEU A 118 26.67 -10.96 6.45
CA LEU A 118 26.55 -9.52 6.65
C LEU A 118 26.46 -9.23 8.15
N SER A 119 27.16 -8.19 8.61
CA SER A 119 27.10 -7.69 9.99
C SER A 119 26.50 -6.30 10.03
N PHE A 120 25.59 -6.07 10.98
CA PHE A 120 24.89 -4.81 11.18
C PHE A 120 25.11 -4.32 12.60
N GLY A 121 25.34 -2.99 12.77
CA GLY A 121 25.50 -2.37 14.08
C GLY A 121 26.62 -3.01 14.91
N ASP A 122 27.82 -3.13 14.34
CA ASP A 122 28.98 -3.69 14.99
C ASP A 122 28.78 -5.11 15.56
N GLY A 123 28.01 -5.93 14.85
CA GLY A 123 27.74 -7.31 15.22
C GLY A 123 26.51 -7.52 16.09
N LEU A 124 25.74 -6.49 16.40
CA LEU A 124 24.46 -6.63 17.13
C LEU A 124 23.46 -7.54 16.41
N LEU A 125 23.46 -7.48 15.08
CA LEU A 125 22.64 -8.31 14.19
C LEU A 125 23.55 -8.83 13.08
N THR A 126 23.47 -10.10 12.76
CA THR A 126 24.14 -10.70 11.60
C THR A 126 23.14 -11.41 10.71
N ALA A 127 23.47 -11.59 9.44
CA ALA A 127 22.64 -12.38 8.54
C ALA A 127 23.50 -13.12 7.52
N GLU A 128 23.11 -14.34 7.22
CA GLU A 128 23.68 -15.17 6.15
C GLU A 128 22.74 -15.18 4.95
N VAL A 129 23.31 -15.03 3.76
CA VAL A 129 22.56 -15.27 2.50
C VAL A 129 22.43 -16.78 2.31
N VAL A 130 21.22 -17.31 2.49
CA VAL A 130 20.98 -18.75 2.40
C VAL A 130 20.47 -19.18 1.02
N ASP A 131 19.84 -18.26 0.27
CA ASP A 131 19.34 -18.55 -1.08
C ASP A 131 19.22 -17.28 -1.95
N ILE A 132 19.07 -17.50 -3.26
CA ILE A 132 18.75 -16.47 -4.24
C ILE A 132 17.50 -16.94 -4.99
N VAL A 133 16.42 -16.17 -4.86
CA VAL A 133 15.10 -16.50 -5.42
C VAL A 133 14.80 -15.63 -6.64
N GLU A 134 13.57 -15.72 -7.13
CA GLU A 134 13.07 -14.97 -8.29
C GLU A 134 13.43 -13.48 -8.23
N GLU A 135 13.56 -12.86 -9.38
CA GLU A 135 13.95 -11.44 -9.55
C GLU A 135 15.32 -11.09 -8.94
N GLY A 136 16.08 -12.09 -8.51
CA GLY A 136 17.39 -11.90 -7.89
C GLY A 136 17.30 -11.43 -6.44
N ASN A 137 16.16 -11.57 -5.78
CA ASN A 137 16.01 -11.38 -4.34
C ASN A 137 16.82 -12.43 -3.57
N ARG A 138 17.20 -12.12 -2.33
CA ARG A 138 17.94 -13.05 -1.44
C ARG A 138 17.06 -13.48 -0.30
N ILE A 139 17.30 -14.69 0.20
CA ILE A 139 16.82 -15.11 1.50
C ILE A 139 17.97 -14.91 2.49
N LEU A 140 17.73 -14.06 3.50
CA LEU A 140 18.63 -13.85 4.61
C LEU A 140 18.12 -14.57 5.84
N ARG A 141 19.00 -15.34 6.50
CA ARG A 141 18.75 -15.90 7.83
C ARG A 141 19.46 -15.01 8.85
N PHE A 142 18.70 -14.35 9.71
CA PHE A 142 19.18 -13.47 10.75
C PHE A 142 19.60 -14.24 12.01
N SER A 143 20.65 -13.75 12.66
CA SER A 143 21.11 -14.26 13.96
C SER A 143 21.37 -13.07 14.89
N TYR A 144 20.82 -13.17 16.11
CA TYR A 144 20.86 -12.13 17.13
C TYR A 144 20.65 -12.73 18.53
N ASP A 145 20.93 -11.98 19.59
CA ASP A 145 20.70 -12.40 20.97
C ASP A 145 19.19 -12.33 21.33
N LYS A 146 18.53 -13.49 21.28
CA LYS A 146 17.08 -13.63 21.56
C LYS A 146 16.69 -13.26 23.00
N SER A 147 17.65 -13.22 23.93
CA SER A 147 17.39 -12.78 25.31
C SER A 147 17.11 -11.27 25.41
N LYS A 148 17.53 -10.49 24.38
CA LYS A 148 17.35 -9.04 24.32
C LYS A 148 16.16 -8.58 23.48
N GLY A 149 15.40 -9.52 22.95
CA GLY A 149 14.21 -9.23 22.15
C GLY A 149 14.13 -10.05 20.86
N ASP A 150 13.13 -9.73 20.06
CA ASP A 150 12.87 -10.31 18.74
C ASP A 150 13.62 -9.55 17.63
N ILE A 151 13.48 -9.99 16.39
CA ILE A 151 14.10 -9.34 15.22
C ILE A 151 13.66 -7.87 15.10
N TYR A 152 12.42 -7.54 15.44
CA TYR A 152 11.91 -6.17 15.35
C TYR A 152 12.60 -5.21 16.32
N THR A 153 13.03 -5.70 17.50
CA THR A 153 13.83 -4.93 18.45
C THR A 153 15.15 -4.45 17.83
N TYR A 154 15.76 -5.28 16.98
CA TYR A 154 17.01 -4.95 16.28
C TYR A 154 16.75 -4.07 15.07
N LEU A 155 15.66 -4.32 14.33
CA LEU A 155 15.27 -3.46 13.21
C LEU A 155 14.96 -2.03 13.68
N ASP A 156 14.26 -1.87 14.80
CA ASP A 156 13.96 -0.54 15.37
C ASP A 156 15.23 0.25 15.71
N LYS A 157 16.31 -0.43 16.12
CA LYS A 157 17.61 0.19 16.46
C LYS A 157 18.47 0.50 15.24
N LEU A 158 18.51 -0.40 14.26
CA LEU A 158 19.48 -0.39 13.16
C LEU A 158 18.88 0.03 11.82
N GLY A 159 17.57 -0.13 11.66
CA GLY A 159 16.89 0.08 10.41
C GLY A 159 16.47 1.53 10.17
N LYS A 160 16.27 1.84 8.89
CA LYS A 160 15.68 3.09 8.42
C LYS A 160 14.35 2.82 7.75
N MET A 161 13.43 3.80 7.80
CA MET A 161 12.16 3.72 7.09
C MET A 161 12.40 3.60 5.58
N PRO A 162 11.80 2.62 4.91
CA PRO A 162 11.98 2.38 3.49
C PRO A 162 11.05 3.28 2.67
N LEU A 163 11.35 4.59 2.61
CA LEU A 163 10.57 5.53 1.80
C LEU A 163 10.57 5.13 0.32
N PRO A 164 9.48 5.40 -0.40
CA PRO A 164 9.41 5.23 -1.85
C PRO A 164 10.51 6.01 -2.58
N PRO A 165 10.99 5.53 -3.74
CA PRO A 165 12.15 6.11 -4.42
C PRO A 165 11.95 7.55 -4.93
N TYR A 166 10.70 8.00 -5.11
CA TYR A 166 10.36 9.36 -5.51
C TYR A 166 10.38 10.36 -4.36
N ILE A 167 10.47 9.91 -3.10
CA ILE A 167 10.70 10.77 -1.94
C ILE A 167 12.20 10.82 -1.70
N THR A 168 12.82 11.92 -2.06
CA THR A 168 14.25 12.17 -1.93
C THR A 168 14.57 13.05 -0.72
N ALA A 169 13.60 13.80 -0.22
CA ALA A 169 13.74 14.60 0.98
C ALA A 169 13.87 13.73 2.24
N PRO A 170 14.75 14.09 3.19
CA PRO A 170 14.86 13.36 4.45
C PRO A 170 13.59 13.55 5.28
N LEU A 171 13.05 12.45 5.78
CA LEU A 171 11.89 12.48 6.67
C LEU A 171 12.30 12.97 8.06
N LYS A 172 11.76 14.10 8.49
CA LYS A 172 12.06 14.73 9.80
C LYS A 172 11.51 13.92 10.97
N ASP A 173 10.31 13.36 10.78
CA ASP A 173 9.61 12.53 11.76
C ASP A 173 9.21 11.20 11.11
N ARG A 174 9.71 10.10 11.67
CA ARG A 174 9.46 8.73 11.17
C ARG A 174 7.97 8.36 11.24
N ASP A 175 7.25 8.88 12.24
CA ASP A 175 5.84 8.56 12.47
C ASP A 175 4.93 9.20 11.42
N ARG A 176 5.45 10.17 10.64
CA ARG A 176 4.71 10.73 9.49
C ARG A 176 4.55 9.76 8.33
N TYR A 177 5.36 8.69 8.25
CA TYR A 177 5.18 7.59 7.29
C TYR A 177 4.51 6.37 7.93
N GLN A 178 3.67 6.59 8.95
CA GLN A 178 2.78 5.61 9.58
C GLN A 178 1.37 6.16 9.67
N THR A 179 0.36 5.30 9.52
CA THR A 179 -1.01 5.66 9.84
C THR A 179 -1.19 5.76 11.36
N VAL A 180 -2.13 6.57 11.81
CA VAL A 180 -2.40 6.74 13.26
C VAL A 180 -3.02 5.49 13.90
N TYR A 181 -3.41 4.52 13.08
CA TYR A 181 -3.99 3.24 13.48
C TYR A 181 -3.11 2.03 13.13
N ALA A 182 -1.85 2.24 12.76
CA ALA A 182 -0.92 1.16 12.42
C ALA A 182 -0.68 0.24 13.62
N ASN A 183 -0.93 -1.07 13.44
CA ASN A 183 -0.89 -2.10 14.48
C ASN A 183 -0.01 -3.29 14.07
N GLU A 184 -0.33 -3.96 12.97
CA GLU A 184 0.28 -5.22 12.54
C GLU A 184 1.63 -5.00 11.84
N ARG A 185 2.74 -5.35 12.52
CA ARG A 185 4.12 -5.17 12.01
C ARG A 185 4.43 -6.11 10.85
N GLY A 186 5.16 -5.63 9.85
CA GLY A 186 5.66 -6.47 8.74
C GLY A 186 5.64 -5.81 7.38
N SER A 187 5.02 -4.64 7.24
CA SER A 187 4.92 -3.94 5.96
C SER A 187 6.22 -3.21 5.60
N ALA A 188 6.61 -3.27 4.33
CA ALA A 188 7.74 -2.51 3.80
C ALA A 188 7.33 -1.10 3.32
N ALA A 189 6.03 -0.82 3.19
CA ALA A 189 5.52 0.51 2.83
C ALA A 189 4.21 0.81 3.56
N ALA A 190 3.91 2.10 3.75
CA ALA A 190 2.67 2.53 4.41
C ALA A 190 1.46 2.42 3.46
N PRO A 191 0.25 2.11 3.97
CA PRO A 191 -1.00 2.29 3.24
C PRO A 191 -1.34 3.78 3.20
N THR A 192 -0.78 4.50 2.21
CA THR A 192 -0.60 5.95 2.23
C THR A 192 -1.89 6.75 2.23
N ALA A 193 -3.00 6.23 1.72
CA ALA A 193 -4.32 6.87 1.84
C ALA A 193 -4.76 7.01 3.31
N GLY A 194 -4.25 6.15 4.20
CA GLY A 194 -4.49 6.25 5.63
C GLY A 194 -3.71 7.36 6.34
N LEU A 195 -2.68 7.92 5.70
CA LEU A 195 -1.87 8.99 6.29
C LEU A 195 -2.63 10.31 6.46
N HIS A 196 -3.77 10.46 5.79
CA HIS A 196 -4.62 11.65 5.90
C HIS A 196 -5.47 11.68 7.17
N PHE A 197 -5.67 10.55 7.83
CA PHE A 197 -6.50 10.50 9.03
C PHE A 197 -5.76 10.97 10.26
N THR A 198 -6.50 11.70 11.12
CA THR A 198 -6.11 12.00 12.49
C THR A 198 -6.95 11.17 13.47
N PRO A 199 -6.52 10.96 14.72
CA PRO A 199 -7.34 10.31 15.74
C PRO A 199 -8.69 11.02 15.92
N GLU A 200 -8.70 12.35 15.95
CA GLU A 200 -9.87 13.19 16.14
C GLU A 200 -10.88 13.02 14.97
N LEU A 201 -10.38 12.92 13.74
CA LEU A 201 -11.24 12.67 12.57
C LEU A 201 -11.86 11.28 12.64
N LEU A 202 -11.10 10.25 13.02
CA LEU A 202 -11.61 8.89 13.20
C LEU A 202 -12.69 8.84 14.30
N ASP A 203 -12.51 9.58 15.39
CA ASP A 203 -13.51 9.65 16.45
C ASP A 203 -14.80 10.33 15.99
N LYS A 204 -14.71 11.40 15.19
CA LYS A 204 -15.88 12.03 14.54
C LYS A 204 -16.60 11.08 13.59
N ILE A 205 -15.85 10.28 12.81
CA ILE A 205 -16.40 9.27 11.91
C ILE A 205 -17.18 8.21 12.70
N ARG A 206 -16.60 7.69 13.79
CA ARG A 206 -17.30 6.74 14.69
C ARG A 206 -18.55 7.36 15.32
N ALA A 207 -18.46 8.60 15.79
CA ALA A 207 -19.59 9.31 16.37
C ALA A 207 -20.74 9.54 15.39
N LYS A 208 -20.46 9.58 14.08
CA LYS A 208 -21.44 9.65 13.00
C LYS A 208 -22.17 8.31 12.73
N GLY A 209 -21.77 7.22 13.41
CA GLY A 209 -22.34 5.89 13.20
C GLY A 209 -21.72 5.12 12.03
N VAL A 210 -20.52 5.51 11.60
CA VAL A 210 -19.72 4.78 10.60
C VAL A 210 -18.84 3.77 11.32
N ASP A 211 -18.92 2.51 10.89
CA ASP A 211 -18.06 1.47 11.44
C ASP A 211 -16.66 1.54 10.82
N ILE A 212 -15.60 1.40 11.64
CA ILE A 212 -14.20 1.39 11.19
C ILE A 212 -13.65 0.00 11.40
N VAL A 213 -13.38 -0.71 10.29
CA VAL A 213 -12.98 -2.12 10.31
C VAL A 213 -11.57 -2.28 9.76
N PRO A 214 -10.63 -2.85 10.56
CA PRO A 214 -9.30 -3.14 10.09
C PRO A 214 -9.26 -4.42 9.25
N VAL A 215 -8.45 -4.38 8.20
CA VAL A 215 -7.91 -5.52 7.47
C VAL A 215 -6.41 -5.36 7.37
N MET A 216 -5.67 -6.40 7.06
CA MET A 216 -4.22 -6.33 6.96
C MET A 216 -3.75 -6.74 5.56
N LEU A 217 -2.84 -5.95 4.98
CA LEU A 217 -2.04 -6.32 3.82
C LEU A 217 -0.63 -5.77 4.03
N HIS A 218 0.37 -6.63 4.00
CA HIS A 218 1.77 -6.23 4.04
C HIS A 218 2.20 -5.72 2.67
N VAL A 219 2.31 -4.40 2.55
CA VAL A 219 2.69 -3.73 1.31
C VAL A 219 4.15 -3.98 1.01
N GLY A 220 4.43 -4.62 -0.11
CA GLY A 220 5.77 -4.84 -0.62
C GLY A 220 6.28 -3.66 -1.46
N LEU A 221 7.60 -3.58 -1.65
CA LEU A 221 8.22 -2.55 -2.52
C LEU A 221 7.88 -2.74 -4.01
N GLY A 222 7.30 -3.88 -4.38
CA GLY A 222 6.81 -4.14 -5.73
C GLY A 222 5.78 -3.12 -6.21
N THR A 223 5.00 -2.56 -5.29
CA THR A 223 4.00 -1.51 -5.58
C THR A 223 4.60 -0.25 -6.22
N PHE A 224 5.90 0.00 -6.01
CA PHE A 224 6.60 1.16 -6.58
C PHE A 224 7.38 0.82 -7.86
N ARG A 225 7.30 -0.42 -8.34
CA ARG A 225 7.97 -0.81 -9.59
C ARG A 225 7.10 -0.41 -10.78
N PRO A 226 7.69 0.17 -11.84
CA PRO A 226 6.94 0.45 -13.06
C PRO A 226 6.50 -0.84 -13.74
N VAL A 227 5.36 -0.82 -14.39
CA VAL A 227 4.92 -1.89 -15.28
C VAL A 227 5.88 -1.95 -16.48
N LYS A 228 6.33 -3.15 -16.85
CA LYS A 228 7.38 -3.34 -17.87
C LYS A 228 6.84 -3.92 -19.19
N VAL A 229 5.55 -4.19 -19.25
CA VAL A 229 4.88 -4.77 -20.41
C VAL A 229 4.05 -3.70 -21.12
N ASP A 230 3.92 -3.80 -22.43
CA ASP A 230 3.05 -2.91 -23.21
C ASP A 230 1.59 -3.34 -23.10
N ASP A 231 1.27 -4.61 -23.29
CA ASP A 231 -0.06 -5.18 -23.12
C ASP A 231 -0.30 -5.47 -21.62
N ILE A 232 -1.32 -4.85 -21.01
CA ILE A 232 -1.61 -5.06 -19.59
C ILE A 232 -2.01 -6.50 -19.26
N ASN A 233 -2.49 -7.29 -20.24
CA ASN A 233 -2.82 -8.70 -20.04
C ASN A 233 -1.58 -9.55 -19.73
N ASP A 234 -0.40 -9.13 -20.16
CA ASP A 234 0.88 -9.81 -19.90
C ASP A 234 1.48 -9.46 -18.54
N HIS A 235 0.89 -8.47 -17.84
CA HIS A 235 1.38 -8.09 -16.54
C HIS A 235 1.10 -9.16 -15.48
N VAL A 236 2.15 -9.51 -14.74
CA VAL A 236 2.08 -10.40 -13.57
C VAL A 236 2.25 -9.57 -12.30
N MET A 237 1.18 -9.48 -11.51
CA MET A 237 1.24 -8.79 -10.23
C MET A 237 2.12 -9.58 -9.25
N HIS A 238 2.94 -8.85 -8.50
CA HIS A 238 3.61 -9.40 -7.32
C HIS A 238 2.58 -9.78 -6.26
N THR A 239 2.89 -10.81 -5.49
CA THR A 239 2.03 -11.29 -4.42
C THR A 239 2.32 -10.56 -3.12
N GLU A 240 1.28 -10.24 -2.36
CA GLU A 240 1.35 -9.62 -1.04
C GLU A 240 0.47 -10.39 -0.07
N TYR A 241 1.00 -10.64 1.13
CA TYR A 241 0.27 -11.35 2.18
C TYR A 241 -0.81 -10.45 2.77
N PHE A 242 -2.02 -11.01 2.91
CA PHE A 242 -3.15 -10.31 3.51
C PHE A 242 -3.89 -11.18 4.54
N GLN A 243 -4.67 -10.52 5.39
CA GLN A 243 -5.52 -11.18 6.37
C GLN A 243 -6.83 -10.41 6.56
N VAL A 244 -7.93 -11.16 6.66
CA VAL A 244 -9.25 -10.70 7.07
C VAL A 244 -9.68 -11.55 8.26
N SER A 245 -9.93 -10.92 9.41
CA SER A 245 -10.42 -11.62 10.61
C SER A 245 -11.89 -12.01 10.49
N GLU A 246 -12.35 -12.95 11.32
CA GLU A 246 -13.78 -13.31 11.40
C GLU A 246 -14.66 -12.12 11.78
N ASP A 247 -14.22 -11.28 12.74
CA ASP A 247 -14.92 -10.06 13.13
C ASP A 247 -15.03 -9.08 11.96
N ALA A 248 -13.94 -8.83 11.25
CA ALA A 248 -13.94 -7.95 10.09
C ALA A 248 -14.90 -8.43 8.99
N ALA A 249 -14.84 -9.72 8.65
CA ALA A 249 -15.73 -10.30 7.65
C ALA A 249 -17.21 -10.20 8.08
N ALA A 250 -17.53 -10.53 9.33
CA ALA A 250 -18.90 -10.47 9.85
C ALA A 250 -19.45 -9.04 9.86
N ARG A 251 -18.63 -8.03 10.24
CA ARG A 251 -19.03 -6.61 10.28
C ARG A 251 -19.28 -6.06 8.88
N ILE A 252 -18.38 -6.32 7.93
CA ILE A 252 -18.49 -5.85 6.55
C ILE A 252 -19.71 -6.50 5.86
N ASN A 253 -19.90 -7.81 6.00
CA ASN A 253 -21.06 -8.50 5.45
C ASN A 253 -22.39 -7.96 6.03
N ARG A 254 -22.41 -7.62 7.32
CA ARG A 254 -23.58 -7.01 7.98
C ARG A 254 -23.89 -5.64 7.38
N THR A 255 -22.87 -4.84 7.05
CA THR A 255 -23.05 -3.55 6.37
C THR A 255 -23.71 -3.74 5.02
N LYS A 256 -23.21 -4.66 4.19
CA LYS A 256 -23.82 -4.96 2.89
C LYS A 256 -25.28 -5.45 3.03
N ALA A 257 -25.55 -6.35 3.97
CA ALA A 257 -26.90 -6.87 4.22
C ALA A 257 -27.91 -5.79 4.66
N ARG A 258 -27.45 -4.67 5.24
CA ARG A 258 -28.29 -3.53 5.64
C ARG A 258 -28.39 -2.44 4.57
N GLY A 259 -27.76 -2.62 3.40
CA GLY A 259 -27.72 -1.63 2.33
C GLY A 259 -26.75 -0.47 2.59
N GLY A 260 -25.85 -0.60 3.58
CA GLY A 260 -24.75 0.33 3.84
C GLY A 260 -23.61 0.16 2.82
N ARG A 261 -22.76 1.18 2.69
CA ARG A 261 -21.63 1.16 1.76
C ARG A 261 -20.36 0.67 2.44
N VAL A 262 -19.56 -0.07 1.69
CA VAL A 262 -18.20 -0.48 2.07
C VAL A 262 -17.20 0.46 1.36
N ILE A 263 -16.54 1.30 2.14
CA ILE A 263 -15.63 2.34 1.67
C ILE A 263 -14.20 1.90 1.99
N ALA A 264 -13.42 1.57 0.98
CA ALA A 264 -12.04 1.17 1.17
C ALA A 264 -11.13 2.40 1.35
N VAL A 265 -10.26 2.37 2.35
CA VAL A 265 -9.18 3.34 2.51
C VAL A 265 -7.89 2.76 1.93
N GLY A 266 -7.52 3.27 0.77
CA GLY A 266 -6.38 2.84 -0.01
C GLY A 266 -6.66 1.65 -0.93
N THR A 267 -5.86 1.58 -1.98
CA THR A 267 -5.88 0.45 -2.93
C THR A 267 -5.53 -0.87 -2.26
N THR A 268 -4.79 -0.84 -1.14
CA THR A 268 -4.46 -2.03 -0.34
C THR A 268 -5.69 -2.63 0.31
N SER A 269 -6.53 -1.85 1.01
CA SER A 269 -7.80 -2.32 1.56
C SER A 269 -8.75 -2.81 0.46
N CYS A 270 -8.81 -2.10 -0.67
CA CYS A 270 -9.58 -2.52 -1.82
C CYS A 270 -9.14 -3.90 -2.34
N ARG A 271 -7.84 -4.14 -2.51
CA ARG A 271 -7.30 -5.42 -2.97
C ARG A 271 -7.58 -6.56 -1.99
N VAL A 272 -7.51 -6.31 -0.67
CA VAL A 272 -7.88 -7.30 0.35
C VAL A 272 -9.35 -7.69 0.21
N LEU A 273 -10.23 -6.70 0.18
CA LEU A 273 -11.68 -6.91 0.09
C LEU A 273 -12.05 -7.72 -1.15
N GLU A 274 -11.52 -7.32 -2.30
CA GLU A 274 -11.82 -7.99 -3.58
C GLU A 274 -11.17 -9.38 -3.68
N SER A 275 -10.04 -9.63 -3.00
CA SER A 275 -9.39 -10.95 -2.95
C SER A 275 -10.13 -11.93 -2.05
N ALA A 276 -10.65 -11.46 -0.91
CA ALA A 276 -11.29 -12.30 0.10
C ALA A 276 -12.79 -12.50 -0.14
N SER A 277 -13.35 -11.94 -1.22
CA SER A 277 -14.79 -12.00 -1.50
C SER A 277 -15.12 -12.96 -2.64
N THR A 278 -16.24 -13.68 -2.48
CA THR A 278 -16.88 -14.48 -3.53
C THR A 278 -17.58 -13.59 -4.57
N PRO A 279 -17.88 -14.10 -5.77
CA PRO A 279 -18.55 -13.32 -6.82
C PRO A 279 -19.91 -12.72 -6.43
N ASP A 280 -20.61 -13.33 -5.49
CA ASP A 280 -21.89 -12.86 -4.92
C ASP A 280 -21.71 -11.80 -3.83
N GLY A 281 -20.47 -11.33 -3.59
CA GLY A 281 -20.18 -10.21 -2.70
C GLY A 281 -20.07 -10.56 -1.21
N VAL A 282 -19.91 -11.84 -0.87
CA VAL A 282 -19.67 -12.29 0.52
C VAL A 282 -18.17 -12.27 0.83
N LEU A 283 -17.78 -11.51 1.82
CA LEU A 283 -16.40 -11.46 2.33
C LEU A 283 -16.15 -12.62 3.30
N HIS A 284 -15.03 -13.30 3.14
CA HIS A 284 -14.62 -14.43 4.00
C HIS A 284 -13.45 -14.07 4.91
N ALA A 285 -13.48 -14.57 6.14
CA ALA A 285 -12.32 -14.58 7.00
C ALA A 285 -11.26 -15.52 6.42
N MET A 286 -10.08 -15.00 6.15
CA MET A 286 -8.98 -15.76 5.58
C MET A 286 -7.65 -15.04 5.67
N HIS A 287 -6.59 -15.78 5.44
CA HIS A 287 -5.25 -15.26 5.20
C HIS A 287 -4.63 -15.99 4.02
N ASP A 288 -4.05 -15.28 3.09
CA ASP A 288 -3.42 -15.82 1.89
C ASP A 288 -2.51 -14.76 1.24
N ASP A 289 -1.90 -15.12 0.14
CA ASP A 289 -1.21 -14.20 -0.76
C ASP A 289 -2.15 -13.75 -1.88
N THR A 290 -2.19 -12.45 -2.14
CA THR A 290 -2.94 -11.90 -3.26
C THR A 290 -2.02 -11.34 -4.34
N GLY A 291 -2.21 -11.79 -5.57
CA GLY A 291 -1.69 -11.20 -6.80
C GLY A 291 -2.83 -10.59 -7.64
N ILE A 292 -3.92 -10.14 -6.99
CA ILE A 292 -5.06 -9.58 -7.72
C ILE A 292 -4.63 -8.35 -8.53
N PHE A 293 -4.94 -8.37 -9.82
CA PHE A 293 -4.72 -7.26 -10.73
C PHE A 293 -6.08 -6.72 -11.19
N ILE A 294 -6.42 -5.53 -10.72
CA ILE A 294 -7.68 -4.85 -11.01
C ILE A 294 -7.41 -3.77 -12.06
N TYR A 295 -8.15 -3.82 -13.17
CA TYR A 295 -8.07 -2.87 -14.28
C TYR A 295 -9.45 -2.73 -14.96
N PRO A 296 -9.69 -1.76 -15.85
CA PRO A 296 -10.98 -1.56 -16.48
C PRO A 296 -11.57 -2.83 -17.10
N GLY A 297 -12.83 -3.10 -16.77
CA GLY A 297 -13.52 -4.36 -17.06
C GLY A 297 -13.68 -5.28 -15.83
N TYR A 298 -13.00 -4.96 -14.72
CA TYR A 298 -13.20 -5.66 -13.45
C TYR A 298 -14.55 -5.28 -12.82
N THR A 299 -15.28 -6.29 -12.33
CA THR A 299 -16.53 -6.07 -11.57
C THR A 299 -16.24 -6.15 -10.09
N PHE A 300 -16.40 -5.02 -9.38
CA PHE A 300 -16.21 -4.98 -7.93
C PHE A 300 -17.29 -5.76 -7.22
N LYS A 301 -16.89 -6.55 -6.23
CA LYS A 301 -17.77 -7.47 -5.50
C LYS A 301 -18.28 -6.85 -4.19
N VAL A 302 -17.42 -6.12 -3.50
CA VAL A 302 -17.69 -5.60 -2.15
C VAL A 302 -17.48 -4.10 -2.05
N VAL A 303 -16.47 -3.56 -2.75
CA VAL A 303 -16.09 -2.14 -2.62
C VAL A 303 -17.09 -1.23 -3.33
N ASP A 304 -17.74 -0.34 -2.58
CA ASP A 304 -18.70 0.64 -3.10
C ASP A 304 -18.06 2.02 -3.38
N ALA A 305 -17.04 2.40 -2.59
CA ALA A 305 -16.30 3.64 -2.74
C ALA A 305 -14.85 3.48 -2.30
N LEU A 306 -13.97 4.36 -2.76
CA LEU A 306 -12.54 4.29 -2.49
C LEU A 306 -11.97 5.66 -2.13
N ILE A 307 -11.27 5.73 -1.00
CA ILE A 307 -10.40 6.86 -0.63
C ILE A 307 -8.98 6.47 -1.02
N THR A 308 -8.30 7.29 -1.80
CA THR A 308 -6.96 6.97 -2.31
C THR A 308 -6.12 8.23 -2.52
N ASN A 309 -4.81 8.07 -2.73
CA ASN A 309 -3.93 9.12 -3.23
C ASN A 309 -3.99 9.19 -4.77
N PHE A 310 -3.36 10.20 -5.35
CA PHE A 310 -3.08 10.24 -6.80
C PHE A 310 -1.87 9.33 -7.10
N HIS A 311 -1.99 8.53 -8.16
CA HIS A 311 -1.04 7.47 -8.50
C HIS A 311 -0.13 7.84 -9.69
N LEU A 312 0.99 7.12 -9.83
CA LEU A 312 1.94 7.27 -10.94
C LEU A 312 1.28 7.00 -12.31
N PRO A 313 1.70 7.73 -13.37
CA PRO A 313 1.34 7.34 -14.73
C PRO A 313 1.75 5.88 -15.00
N GLU A 314 0.99 5.21 -15.83
CA GLU A 314 1.22 3.83 -16.29
C GLU A 314 1.30 2.79 -15.16
N SER A 315 0.81 3.12 -13.94
CA SER A 315 0.86 2.23 -12.78
C SER A 315 -0.37 1.33 -12.67
N THR A 316 -0.19 0.15 -12.07
CA THR A 316 -1.30 -0.76 -11.73
C THR A 316 -2.33 -0.13 -10.82
N LEU A 317 -1.93 0.85 -10.00
CA LEU A 317 -2.83 1.57 -9.10
C LEU A 317 -3.72 2.56 -9.87
N LEU A 318 -3.20 3.22 -10.91
CA LEU A 318 -4.02 4.05 -11.80
C LEU A 318 -5.02 3.18 -12.57
N MET A 319 -4.63 1.98 -12.97
CA MET A 319 -5.53 1.00 -13.60
C MET A 319 -6.66 0.57 -12.66
N LEU A 320 -6.37 0.35 -11.36
CA LEU A 320 -7.36 -0.01 -10.35
C LEU A 320 -8.40 1.10 -10.16
N VAL A 321 -7.98 2.35 -9.98
CA VAL A 321 -8.93 3.46 -9.78
C VAL A 321 -9.73 3.74 -11.05
N SER A 322 -9.15 3.50 -12.22
CA SER A 322 -9.84 3.56 -13.52
C SER A 322 -10.90 2.46 -13.66
N ALA A 323 -10.68 1.30 -13.04
CA ALA A 323 -11.67 0.22 -13.04
C ALA A 323 -12.90 0.55 -12.19
N LEU A 324 -12.74 1.35 -11.13
CA LEU A 324 -13.86 1.73 -10.23
C LEU A 324 -14.77 2.81 -10.85
N SER A 325 -14.28 3.58 -11.81
CA SER A 325 -15.06 4.60 -12.55
C SER A 325 -15.09 4.26 -14.05
N SER A 326 -14.30 4.93 -14.82
CA SER A 326 -13.88 4.57 -16.18
C SER A 326 -12.49 5.16 -16.43
N ARG A 327 -11.78 4.62 -17.43
CA ARG A 327 -10.47 5.15 -17.79
C ARG A 327 -10.56 6.62 -18.21
N GLU A 328 -11.52 6.95 -19.06
CA GLU A 328 -11.73 8.31 -19.60
C GLU A 328 -12.00 9.30 -18.45
N MET A 329 -12.96 8.97 -17.59
CA MET A 329 -13.31 9.81 -16.44
C MET A 329 -12.13 9.99 -15.49
N MET A 330 -11.33 8.93 -15.26
CA MET A 330 -10.17 9.00 -14.39
C MET A 330 -9.06 9.86 -15.00
N MET A 331 -8.76 9.71 -16.29
CA MET A 331 -7.76 10.52 -16.98
C MET A 331 -8.13 12.01 -16.99
N ASP A 332 -9.42 12.33 -17.23
CA ASP A 332 -9.92 13.70 -17.14
C ASP A 332 -9.80 14.25 -15.72
N THR A 333 -10.05 13.41 -14.70
CA THR A 333 -9.89 13.80 -13.29
C THR A 333 -8.45 14.10 -12.94
N TYR A 334 -7.49 13.32 -13.46
CA TYR A 334 -6.06 13.55 -13.25
C TYR A 334 -5.59 14.81 -13.98
N ALA A 335 -6.09 15.08 -15.20
CA ALA A 335 -5.81 16.32 -15.92
C ALA A 335 -6.31 17.56 -15.13
N GLU A 336 -7.50 17.45 -14.51
CA GLU A 336 -8.01 18.49 -13.62
C GLU A 336 -7.17 18.65 -12.36
N ALA A 337 -6.79 17.54 -11.70
CA ALA A 337 -5.95 17.58 -10.51
C ALA A 337 -4.59 18.26 -10.78
N ILE A 338 -3.97 18.03 -11.95
CA ILE A 338 -2.73 18.70 -12.37
C ILE A 338 -2.97 20.20 -12.58
N ARG A 339 -4.02 20.57 -13.32
CA ARG A 339 -4.39 21.98 -13.57
C ARG A 339 -4.64 22.74 -12.26
N GLU A 340 -5.31 22.10 -11.31
CA GLU A 340 -5.61 22.63 -9.98
C GLU A 340 -4.45 22.48 -9.00
N ARG A 341 -3.29 21.95 -9.47
CA ARG A 341 -2.06 21.79 -8.68
C ARG A 341 -2.27 20.98 -7.41
N TYR A 342 -2.96 19.84 -7.50
CA TYR A 342 -2.96 18.84 -6.46
C TYR A 342 -1.56 18.23 -6.28
N ARG A 343 -1.28 17.77 -5.07
CA ARG A 343 -0.03 17.10 -4.73
C ARG A 343 -0.21 15.60 -4.96
N PHE A 344 0.82 14.95 -5.51
CA PHE A 344 0.74 13.56 -5.95
C PHE A 344 1.53 12.62 -5.02
N PHE A 345 1.17 11.35 -5.04
CA PHE A 345 1.77 10.18 -4.39
C PHE A 345 1.63 10.17 -2.86
N SER A 346 2.58 9.48 -2.16
CA SER A 346 2.45 9.09 -0.74
C SER A 346 2.14 10.21 0.23
N PHE A 347 2.75 11.39 0.06
CA PHE A 347 2.52 12.57 0.89
C PHE A 347 1.66 13.64 0.18
N GLY A 348 1.07 13.25 -0.93
CA GLY A 348 0.19 14.10 -1.72
C GLY A 348 -1.18 14.32 -1.10
N ASP A 349 -2.11 14.71 -1.95
CA ASP A 349 -3.51 14.93 -1.61
C ASP A 349 -4.33 13.66 -1.84
N ALA A 350 -5.58 13.69 -1.44
CA ALA A 350 -6.49 12.54 -1.52
C ALA A 350 -7.56 12.72 -2.60
N MET A 351 -8.11 11.59 -3.04
CA MET A 351 -9.30 11.48 -3.87
C MET A 351 -10.30 10.52 -3.22
N LEU A 352 -11.57 10.91 -3.23
CA LEU A 352 -12.70 10.02 -2.93
C LEU A 352 -13.42 9.70 -4.25
N ILE A 353 -13.52 8.43 -4.60
CA ILE A 353 -14.30 7.91 -5.74
C ILE A 353 -15.57 7.28 -5.17
N ARG A 354 -16.73 7.86 -5.49
CA ARG A 354 -18.02 7.42 -4.93
C ARG A 354 -19.10 7.23 -6.01
#